data_c03e0ddc17f2e82e6ac1ffdbc6df1cee
#
_entry.id   c03e0ddc17f2e82e6ac1ffdbc6df1cee
#
_cell.length_a   1.000
_cell.length_b   1.000
_cell.length_c   1.000
_cell.angle_alpha   90.00
_cell.angle_beta   90.00
_cell.angle_gamma   90.00
#
_symmetry.space_group_name_H-M   'P 1'
#
loop_
_entity.id
_entity.type
_entity.pdbx_description
1 polymer ?
#
loop_
_entity_poly.entity_id
_entity_poly.type
_entity_poly.pdbx_seq_one_letter_code
_entity_poly.pdbx_strand_id
1 'polypeptide(L)'
;WLTPAANRPWVGSTNDNNIWSLIFGYNGLGRLLGGGAGSGGPGGGTPPAAAQGISQAAGHMAPPAMAGGGGHGPGGAGFGGETGLLRIFNSDFGPNIAWLLVLAVVGGGLMLWILRKAPRNHRGRAAVIFWLLWLLTHTVIFSITSGVIHPYYVVVMAPAVAALVGISVPFLWGAYTRRKAYAWLLPAVVGITALVAAIIIGYAGTMTWLMWLVLGLGLVAAIGL
;
A
#
# COMPACT_ATOMS: atom_id res chain seq x y z
N TRP A 1 18.77 28.50 -1.36
CA TRP A 1 19.27 28.63 -2.72
C TRP A 1 20.10 29.90 -2.95
N LEU A 2 19.73 31.00 -2.35
CA LEU A 2 20.45 32.27 -2.47
C LEU A 2 21.76 32.30 -1.66
N THR A 3 21.95 31.39 -0.71
CA THR A 3 23.15 31.27 0.09
C THR A 3 24.21 30.47 -0.67
N PRO A 4 25.45 30.95 -0.81
CA PRO A 4 26.56 30.20 -1.41
C PRO A 4 26.75 28.84 -0.76
N ALA A 5 27.13 27.82 -1.52
CA ALA A 5 27.23 26.42 -1.04
C ALA A 5 28.14 26.28 0.19
N ALA A 6 29.21 27.08 0.27
CA ALA A 6 30.16 27.10 1.40
C ALA A 6 29.52 27.59 2.72
N ASN A 7 28.49 28.42 2.65
CA ASN A 7 27.89 29.09 3.82
C ASN A 7 26.52 28.54 4.21
N ARG A 8 26.04 27.51 3.50
CA ARG A 8 24.74 26.92 3.84
C ARG A 8 24.90 25.67 4.73
N PRO A 9 23.95 25.41 5.63
CA PRO A 9 23.92 24.17 6.41
C PRO A 9 23.96 22.93 5.48
N TRP A 10 24.59 21.85 5.97
CA TRP A 10 24.64 20.62 5.22
C TRP A 10 23.22 20.04 5.03
N VAL A 11 22.84 19.79 3.80
CA VAL A 11 21.59 19.10 3.45
C VAL A 11 21.85 17.60 3.51
N GLY A 12 21.44 16.96 4.61
CA GLY A 12 21.59 15.52 4.81
C GLY A 12 20.97 14.72 3.66
N SER A 13 21.50 13.53 3.42
CA SER A 13 21.06 12.63 2.33
C SER A 13 21.34 13.19 0.91
N THR A 14 22.22 14.17 0.77
CA THR A 14 22.72 14.66 -0.52
C THR A 14 24.24 14.62 -0.55
N ASN A 15 24.82 14.40 -1.72
CA ASN A 15 26.27 14.40 -1.92
C ASN A 15 26.82 15.77 -2.35
N ASP A 16 25.94 16.64 -2.84
CA ASP A 16 26.25 17.95 -3.42
C ASP A 16 25.76 19.14 -2.58
N ASN A 17 25.30 18.87 -1.37
CA ASN A 17 24.71 19.87 -0.47
C ASN A 17 23.61 20.71 -1.13
N ASN A 18 22.79 20.07 -2.00
CA ASN A 18 21.78 20.73 -2.79
C ASN A 18 20.37 20.24 -2.40
N ILE A 19 19.50 21.18 -2.05
CA ILE A 19 18.12 20.87 -1.67
C ILE A 19 17.32 20.20 -2.81
N TRP A 20 17.61 20.52 -4.06
CA TRP A 20 16.96 19.89 -5.20
C TRP A 20 17.32 18.42 -5.33
N SER A 21 18.57 18.06 -5.03
CA SER A 21 19.01 16.66 -4.98
C SER A 21 18.29 15.88 -3.85
N LEU A 22 17.96 16.56 -2.74
CA LEU A 22 17.14 15.97 -1.69
C LEU A 22 15.68 15.77 -2.15
N ILE A 23 15.08 16.81 -2.76
CA ILE A 23 13.66 16.81 -3.12
C ILE A 23 13.39 15.84 -4.27
N PHE A 24 14.12 15.97 -5.37
CA PHE A 24 13.87 15.17 -6.58
C PHE A 24 14.64 13.85 -6.62
N GLY A 25 15.83 13.78 -6.03
CA GLY A 25 16.65 12.58 -5.94
C GLY A 25 16.21 11.71 -4.78
N TYR A 26 16.69 12.01 -3.58
CA TYR A 26 16.49 11.15 -2.42
C TYR A 26 15.01 10.96 -2.02
N ASN A 27 14.25 12.04 -1.88
CA ASN A 27 12.84 11.98 -1.46
C ASN A 27 11.85 11.81 -2.62
N GLY A 28 12.26 12.05 -3.86
CA GLY A 28 11.44 11.93 -5.05
C GLY A 28 11.69 10.62 -5.80
N LEU A 29 12.23 10.74 -7.01
CA LEU A 29 12.48 9.61 -7.91
C LEU A 29 13.38 8.53 -7.30
N GLY A 30 14.33 8.89 -6.45
CA GLY A 30 15.19 7.94 -5.77
C GLY A 30 14.41 6.97 -4.87
N ARG A 31 13.38 7.45 -4.17
CA ARG A 31 12.48 6.58 -3.38
C ARG A 31 11.58 5.73 -4.25
N LEU A 32 11.07 6.29 -5.34
CA LEU A 32 10.16 5.59 -6.25
C LEU A 32 10.88 4.47 -7.02
N LEU A 33 12.11 4.76 -7.50
CA LEU A 33 12.86 3.87 -8.39
C LEU A 33 13.98 3.09 -7.70
N GLY A 34 14.10 3.16 -6.36
CA GLY A 34 15.11 2.41 -5.61
C GLY A 34 16.51 3.04 -5.58
N GLY A 35 16.67 4.28 -6.03
CA GLY A 35 17.96 5.00 -6.00
C GLY A 35 18.26 5.72 -4.67
N GLY A 36 17.48 5.52 -3.62
CA GLY A 36 17.63 6.15 -2.30
C GLY A 36 18.55 5.36 -1.37
N ALA A 37 19.37 6.08 -0.63
CA ALA A 37 20.17 5.65 0.52
C ALA A 37 20.87 4.28 0.39
N GLY A 38 21.92 4.21 -0.43
CA GLY A 38 22.80 3.03 -0.47
C GLY A 38 23.25 2.59 -1.86
N SER A 39 22.53 2.91 -2.93
CA SER A 39 23.01 2.71 -4.29
C SER A 39 23.74 3.97 -4.75
N GLY A 40 25.07 3.89 -4.91
CA GLY A 40 25.88 4.93 -5.47
C GLY A 40 25.35 5.34 -6.85
N GLY A 41 24.55 6.42 -6.89
CA GLY A 41 24.29 7.12 -8.15
C GLY A 41 25.61 7.69 -8.67
N PRO A 42 25.71 8.04 -9.98
CA PRO A 42 26.92 8.62 -10.56
C PRO A 42 27.18 9.99 -9.88
N GLY A 43 28.02 9.98 -8.84
CA GLY A 43 28.31 11.14 -7.98
C GLY A 43 28.50 10.81 -6.51
N GLY A 44 28.70 9.53 -6.15
CA GLY A 44 28.96 9.08 -4.79
C GLY A 44 30.20 9.70 -4.17
N GLY A 45 30.11 10.96 -3.74
CA GLY A 45 31.08 11.57 -2.86
C GLY A 45 30.97 10.95 -1.47
N THR A 46 32.07 10.49 -0.92
CA THR A 46 32.18 10.07 0.48
C THR A 46 31.80 11.23 1.38
N PRO A 47 30.90 11.03 2.38
CA PRO A 47 30.60 12.07 3.36
C PRO A 47 31.87 12.54 4.07
N PRO A 48 31.97 13.83 4.49
CA PRO A 48 33.04 14.28 5.30
C PRO A 48 33.27 13.40 6.53
N ALA A 49 34.52 13.14 6.91
CA ALA A 49 34.88 12.21 8.00
C ALA A 49 34.13 12.48 9.31
N ALA A 50 33.72 13.71 9.58
CA ALA A 50 32.89 14.09 10.72
C ALA A 50 31.46 13.47 10.66
N ALA A 51 30.89 13.35 9.46
CA ALA A 51 29.55 12.76 9.28
C ALA A 51 29.58 11.22 9.37
N GLN A 52 30.69 10.59 9.01
CA GLN A 52 30.89 9.16 9.15
C GLN A 52 30.95 8.70 10.61
N GLY A 53 31.59 9.49 11.47
CA GLY A 53 31.67 9.24 12.91
C GLY A 53 30.30 9.25 13.60
N ILE A 54 29.40 10.14 13.20
CA ILE A 54 28.03 10.23 13.75
C ILE A 54 27.17 9.04 13.29
N SER A 55 27.31 8.60 12.06
CA SER A 55 26.57 7.43 11.54
C SER A 55 27.01 6.13 12.20
N GLN A 56 28.29 5.96 12.51
CA GLN A 56 28.81 4.81 13.23
C GLN A 56 28.43 4.85 14.71
N ALA A 57 28.46 6.00 15.35
CA ALA A 57 28.04 6.15 16.75
C ALA A 57 26.54 5.88 16.94
N ALA A 58 25.71 6.31 16.00
CA ALA A 58 24.26 6.00 16.03
C ALA A 58 23.96 4.51 15.82
N GLY A 59 24.77 3.80 15.04
CA GLY A 59 24.65 2.34 14.82
C GLY A 59 24.97 1.52 16.08
N HIS A 60 25.84 2.03 16.99
CA HIS A 60 26.20 1.36 18.22
C HIS A 60 25.26 1.66 19.42
N MET A 61 24.39 2.66 19.31
CA MET A 61 23.43 3.05 20.35
C MET A 61 22.02 2.47 20.16
N ALA A 62 21.79 1.69 19.11
CA ALA A 62 20.50 1.02 18.94
C ALA A 62 20.35 -0.13 19.96
N PRO A 63 19.27 -0.16 20.77
CA PRO A 63 19.05 -1.26 21.69
C PRO A 63 18.90 -2.59 20.92
N PRO A 64 19.45 -3.71 21.40
CA PRO A 64 19.38 -5.01 20.70
C PRO A 64 17.97 -5.60 20.52
N ALA A 65 16.93 -4.95 21.06
CA ALA A 65 15.55 -5.42 21.02
C ALA A 65 14.77 -5.08 19.74
N MET A 66 15.35 -4.33 18.79
CA MET A 66 14.68 -4.00 17.49
C MET A 66 15.19 -4.84 16.31
N ALA A 67 15.99 -5.85 16.56
CA ALA A 67 16.45 -6.81 15.54
C ALA A 67 15.48 -8.01 15.38
N GLY A 68 14.21 -7.80 15.63
CA GLY A 68 13.16 -8.81 15.48
C GLY A 68 12.46 -8.71 14.12
N GLY A 69 12.84 -9.55 13.19
CA GLY A 69 11.97 -9.93 12.07
C GLY A 69 12.39 -9.45 10.70
N GLY A 70 12.95 -10.34 9.93
CA GLY A 70 13.04 -10.26 8.48
C GLY A 70 14.47 -10.41 7.97
N GLY A 71 14.92 -11.67 7.81
CA GLY A 71 16.16 -12.01 7.13
C GLY A 71 16.22 -11.39 5.73
N HIS A 72 17.08 -10.41 5.59
CA HIS A 72 17.38 -9.82 4.29
C HIS A 72 18.60 -10.55 3.73
N GLY A 73 18.36 -11.45 2.76
CA GLY A 73 19.42 -11.99 1.92
C GLY A 73 20.10 -10.86 1.11
N PRO A 74 21.28 -11.12 0.49
CA PRO A 74 22.04 -10.16 -0.29
C PRO A 74 21.31 -9.83 -1.60
N GLY A 75 20.37 -8.89 -1.54
CA GLY A 75 19.51 -8.48 -2.63
C GLY A 75 18.52 -7.40 -2.27
N GLY A 76 18.77 -6.69 -1.15
CA GLY A 76 18.15 -5.38 -0.85
C GLY A 76 16.66 -5.24 -1.12
N ALA A 77 15.82 -6.17 -0.65
CA ALA A 77 14.39 -5.90 -0.57
C ALA A 77 14.18 -4.81 0.49
N GLY A 78 13.86 -3.60 0.06
CA GLY A 78 13.47 -2.51 0.95
C GLY A 78 12.24 -2.92 1.79
N PHE A 79 11.97 -2.19 2.86
CA PHE A 79 10.76 -2.36 3.64
C PHE A 79 9.54 -2.46 2.70
N GLY A 80 8.67 -3.46 2.91
CA GLY A 80 7.46 -3.66 2.11
C GLY A 80 7.57 -4.77 1.06
N GLY A 81 8.66 -5.55 1.03
CA GLY A 81 8.81 -6.71 0.13
C GLY A 81 9.08 -6.35 -1.33
N GLU A 82 9.08 -7.37 -2.19
CA GLU A 82 9.36 -7.21 -3.62
C GLU A 82 8.27 -6.40 -4.35
N THR A 83 8.70 -5.67 -5.38
CA THR A 83 7.78 -4.93 -6.25
C THR A 83 6.93 -5.88 -7.10
N GLY A 84 5.68 -5.50 -7.34
CA GLY A 84 4.76 -6.32 -8.13
C GLY A 84 3.28 -5.99 -7.87
N LEU A 85 2.40 -6.44 -8.77
CA LEU A 85 0.97 -6.13 -8.72
C LEU A 85 0.27 -6.68 -7.46
N LEU A 86 0.73 -7.80 -6.93
CA LEU A 86 0.15 -8.44 -5.75
C LEU A 86 0.80 -7.99 -4.44
N ARG A 87 1.75 -7.05 -4.50
CA ARG A 87 2.46 -6.56 -3.32
C ARG A 87 1.53 -6.06 -2.21
N ILE A 88 0.39 -5.46 -2.58
CA ILE A 88 -0.63 -4.98 -1.63
C ILE A 88 -1.20 -6.11 -0.74
N PHE A 89 -1.10 -7.36 -1.19
CA PHE A 89 -1.57 -8.53 -0.47
C PHE A 89 -0.47 -9.31 0.26
N ASN A 90 0.78 -8.82 0.24
CA ASN A 90 1.86 -9.48 0.96
C ASN A 90 1.75 -9.32 2.48
N SER A 91 2.65 -9.97 3.23
CA SER A 91 2.70 -9.92 4.71
C SER A 91 2.90 -8.52 5.28
N ASP A 92 3.52 -7.61 4.54
CA ASP A 92 3.84 -6.25 5.02
C ASP A 92 2.68 -5.28 4.79
N PHE A 93 2.12 -5.24 3.59
CA PHE A 93 1.06 -4.31 3.21
C PHE A 93 -0.35 -4.84 3.51
N GLY A 94 -0.58 -6.14 3.32
CA GLY A 94 -1.90 -6.76 3.45
C GLY A 94 -2.60 -6.41 4.76
N PRO A 95 -1.95 -6.56 5.92
CA PRO A 95 -2.54 -6.24 7.22
C PRO A 95 -3.01 -4.79 7.37
N ASN A 96 -2.48 -3.87 6.56
CA ASN A 96 -2.80 -2.44 6.66
C ASN A 96 -3.98 -2.01 5.77
N ILE A 97 -4.29 -2.76 4.66
CA ILE A 97 -5.25 -2.25 3.68
C ILE A 97 -6.09 -3.31 2.97
N ALA A 98 -5.64 -4.58 2.89
CA ALA A 98 -6.27 -5.54 1.98
C ALA A 98 -7.60 -6.12 2.47
N TRP A 99 -8.00 -5.90 3.72
CA TRP A 99 -9.19 -6.46 4.37
C TRP A 99 -10.49 -6.34 3.55
N LEU A 100 -10.76 -5.17 3.01
CA LEU A 100 -11.97 -4.85 2.25
C LEU A 100 -11.67 -4.47 0.79
N LEU A 101 -10.43 -4.62 0.37
CA LEU A 101 -9.98 -4.18 -0.95
C LEU A 101 -10.72 -4.93 -2.07
N VAL A 102 -10.96 -6.22 -1.89
CA VAL A 102 -11.70 -7.04 -2.87
C VAL A 102 -13.13 -6.53 -3.02
N LEU A 103 -13.82 -6.28 -1.89
CA LEU A 103 -15.18 -5.74 -1.90
C LEU A 103 -15.23 -4.35 -2.56
N ALA A 104 -14.25 -3.48 -2.27
CA ALA A 104 -14.15 -2.16 -2.86
C ALA A 104 -13.96 -2.21 -4.38
N VAL A 105 -13.05 -3.07 -4.88
CA VAL A 105 -12.74 -3.18 -6.30
C VAL A 105 -13.88 -3.83 -7.07
N VAL A 106 -14.39 -4.96 -6.59
CA VAL A 106 -15.47 -5.70 -7.26
C VAL A 106 -16.77 -4.88 -7.24
N GLY A 107 -17.12 -4.34 -6.08
CA GLY A 107 -18.32 -3.53 -5.94
C GLY A 107 -18.25 -2.23 -6.75
N GLY A 108 -17.13 -1.52 -6.67
CA GLY A 108 -16.91 -0.30 -7.46
C GLY A 108 -16.91 -0.58 -8.96
N GLY A 109 -16.26 -1.65 -9.42
CA GLY A 109 -16.24 -2.08 -10.81
C GLY A 109 -17.64 -2.42 -11.32
N LEU A 110 -18.42 -3.16 -10.53
CA LEU A 110 -19.81 -3.49 -10.87
C LEU A 110 -20.69 -2.24 -10.97
N MET A 111 -20.56 -1.31 -10.02
CA MET A 111 -21.27 -0.03 -10.07
C MET A 111 -20.90 0.76 -11.33
N LEU A 112 -19.63 0.82 -11.67
CA LEU A 112 -19.18 1.49 -12.88
C LEU A 112 -19.76 0.84 -14.15
N TRP A 113 -19.77 -0.51 -14.19
CA TRP A 113 -20.34 -1.25 -15.30
C TRP A 113 -21.85 -0.98 -15.47
N ILE A 114 -22.61 -0.92 -14.38
CA ILE A 114 -24.06 -0.62 -14.43
C ILE A 114 -24.31 0.82 -14.83
N LEU A 115 -23.52 1.75 -14.29
CA LEU A 115 -23.61 3.17 -14.56
C LEU A 115 -22.95 3.59 -15.90
N ARG A 116 -22.43 2.64 -16.69
CA ARG A 116 -21.73 2.95 -17.95
C ARG A 116 -22.57 3.71 -18.96
N LYS A 117 -23.91 3.45 -18.94
CA LYS A 117 -24.87 4.13 -19.81
C LYS A 117 -25.48 5.41 -19.18
N ALA A 118 -25.16 5.72 -17.94
CA ALA A 118 -25.61 6.93 -17.28
C ALA A 118 -24.99 8.18 -17.92
N PRO A 119 -25.70 9.32 -17.91
CA PRO A 119 -25.18 10.58 -18.45
C PRO A 119 -23.85 10.96 -17.81
N ARG A 120 -23.04 11.76 -18.53
CA ARG A 120 -21.69 12.15 -18.07
C ARG A 120 -21.70 12.94 -16.77
N ASN A 121 -22.78 13.67 -16.48
CA ASN A 121 -23.00 14.47 -15.28
C ASN A 121 -23.60 13.65 -14.11
N HIS A 122 -23.72 12.34 -14.23
CA HIS A 122 -24.27 11.50 -13.17
C HIS A 122 -23.33 11.44 -11.95
N ARG A 123 -23.73 12.05 -10.84
CA ARG A 123 -22.91 12.22 -9.63
C ARG A 123 -22.36 10.89 -9.06
N GLY A 124 -23.20 9.86 -9.00
CA GLY A 124 -22.77 8.54 -8.51
C GLY A 124 -21.68 7.89 -9.40
N ARG A 125 -21.80 8.03 -10.74
CA ARG A 125 -20.78 7.58 -11.68
C ARG A 125 -19.46 8.33 -11.47
N ALA A 126 -19.53 9.65 -11.33
CA ALA A 126 -18.35 10.48 -11.07
C ALA A 126 -17.65 10.09 -9.75
N ALA A 127 -18.42 9.87 -8.68
CA ALA A 127 -17.89 9.45 -7.39
C ALA A 127 -17.18 8.07 -7.47
N VAL A 128 -17.80 7.09 -8.12
CA VAL A 128 -17.17 5.77 -8.31
C VAL A 128 -15.89 5.86 -9.13
N ILE A 129 -15.90 6.62 -10.24
CA ILE A 129 -14.70 6.84 -11.07
C ILE A 129 -13.60 7.50 -10.23
N PHE A 130 -13.91 8.55 -9.48
CA PHE A 130 -12.94 9.26 -8.64
C PHE A 130 -12.26 8.31 -7.64
N TRP A 131 -13.03 7.53 -6.90
CA TRP A 131 -12.48 6.64 -5.91
C TRP A 131 -11.74 5.43 -6.49
N LEU A 132 -12.20 4.90 -7.63
CA LEU A 132 -11.47 3.85 -8.34
C LEU A 132 -10.14 4.36 -8.91
N LEU A 133 -10.11 5.57 -9.45
CA LEU A 133 -8.86 6.18 -9.93
C LEU A 133 -7.90 6.47 -8.78
N TRP A 134 -8.41 6.97 -7.64
CA TRP A 134 -7.60 7.13 -6.43
C TRP A 134 -6.96 5.81 -6.02
N LEU A 135 -7.77 4.76 -5.90
CA LEU A 135 -7.31 3.43 -5.53
C LEU A 135 -6.29 2.87 -6.52
N LEU A 136 -6.58 2.96 -7.81
CA LEU A 136 -5.71 2.50 -8.89
C LEU A 136 -4.35 3.21 -8.87
N THR A 137 -4.36 4.54 -8.79
CA THR A 137 -3.13 5.35 -8.77
C THR A 137 -2.21 4.93 -7.63
N HIS A 138 -2.76 4.81 -6.41
CA HIS A 138 -1.96 4.42 -5.25
C HIS A 138 -1.52 2.95 -5.32
N THR A 139 -2.37 2.05 -5.83
CA THR A 139 -1.99 0.66 -6.07
C THR A 139 -0.80 0.57 -7.03
N VAL A 140 -0.83 1.29 -8.14
CA VAL A 140 0.27 1.33 -9.11
C VAL A 140 1.54 1.88 -8.46
N ILE A 141 1.45 3.02 -7.75
CA ILE A 141 2.60 3.61 -7.06
C ILE A 141 3.23 2.61 -6.09
N PHE A 142 2.44 1.98 -5.20
CA PHE A 142 2.95 1.02 -4.24
C PHE A 142 3.46 -0.27 -4.88
N SER A 143 2.94 -0.66 -6.05
CA SER A 143 3.41 -1.84 -6.79
C SER A 143 4.77 -1.64 -7.43
N ILE A 144 5.09 -0.43 -7.90
CA ILE A 144 6.34 -0.13 -8.62
C ILE A 144 7.43 0.48 -7.75
N THR A 145 7.08 1.04 -6.58
CA THR A 145 8.05 1.68 -5.68
C THR A 145 9.04 0.66 -5.15
N SER A 146 10.31 0.82 -5.44
CA SER A 146 11.41 -0.07 -5.05
C SER A 146 12.31 0.49 -3.94
N GLY A 147 12.14 1.76 -3.55
CA GLY A 147 12.91 2.41 -2.50
C GLY A 147 12.42 2.11 -1.09
N VAL A 148 12.87 2.90 -0.13
CA VAL A 148 12.44 2.80 1.27
C VAL A 148 10.97 3.20 1.38
N ILE A 149 10.10 2.20 1.59
CA ILE A 149 8.67 2.38 1.74
C ILE A 149 8.18 1.66 3.01
N HIS A 150 7.52 2.40 3.87
CA HIS A 150 6.95 1.81 5.07
C HIS A 150 5.54 1.29 4.80
N PRO A 151 5.18 0.08 5.31
CA PRO A 151 3.88 -0.54 5.06
C PRO A 151 2.68 0.36 5.42
N TYR A 152 2.79 1.17 6.46
CA TYR A 152 1.69 2.05 6.88
C TYR A 152 1.38 3.20 5.89
N TYR A 153 2.22 3.46 4.89
CA TYR A 153 1.90 4.46 3.86
C TYR A 153 0.66 4.10 3.04
N VAL A 154 0.31 2.81 2.96
CA VAL A 154 -0.89 2.39 2.24
C VAL A 154 -2.20 2.87 2.88
N VAL A 155 -2.15 3.43 4.10
CA VAL A 155 -3.33 4.04 4.74
C VAL A 155 -3.96 5.15 3.88
N VAL A 156 -3.20 5.78 2.99
CA VAL A 156 -3.72 6.75 2.02
C VAL A 156 -4.80 6.16 1.09
N MET A 157 -4.86 4.84 0.94
CA MET A 157 -5.88 4.13 0.17
C MET A 157 -7.18 3.92 0.96
N ALA A 158 -7.14 4.03 2.30
CA ALA A 158 -8.29 3.73 3.16
C ALA A 158 -9.54 4.57 2.86
N PRO A 159 -9.47 5.89 2.56
CA PRO A 159 -10.64 6.67 2.18
C PRO A 159 -11.33 6.11 0.92
N ALA A 160 -10.56 5.70 -0.09
CA ALA A 160 -11.10 5.13 -1.32
C ALA A 160 -11.77 3.77 -1.07
N VAL A 161 -11.11 2.90 -0.27
CA VAL A 161 -11.69 1.60 0.12
C VAL A 161 -13.00 1.83 0.88
N ALA A 162 -13.01 2.71 1.88
CA ALA A 162 -14.21 3.00 2.68
C ALA A 162 -15.36 3.55 1.83
N ALA A 163 -15.09 4.50 0.93
CA ALA A 163 -16.08 5.09 0.05
C ALA A 163 -16.66 4.04 -0.93
N LEU A 164 -15.80 3.26 -1.57
CA LEU A 164 -16.25 2.21 -2.49
C LEU A 164 -17.04 1.12 -1.78
N VAL A 165 -16.63 0.69 -0.60
CA VAL A 165 -17.39 -0.26 0.22
C VAL A 165 -18.74 0.32 0.63
N GLY A 166 -18.78 1.57 1.11
CA GLY A 166 -20.01 2.26 1.49
C GLY A 166 -21.01 2.40 0.35
N ILE A 167 -20.54 2.57 -0.89
CA ILE A 167 -21.39 2.60 -2.10
C ILE A 167 -21.79 1.18 -2.49
N SER A 168 -20.88 0.21 -2.42
CA SER A 168 -21.06 -1.13 -2.98
C SER A 168 -21.97 -2.02 -2.13
N VAL A 169 -21.88 -1.95 -0.80
CA VAL A 169 -22.65 -2.83 0.10
C VAL A 169 -24.16 -2.64 -0.06
N PRO A 170 -24.73 -1.43 0.04
CA PRO A 170 -26.17 -1.25 -0.18
C PRO A 170 -26.62 -1.67 -1.58
N PHE A 171 -25.75 -1.45 -2.56
CA PHE A 171 -26.04 -1.83 -3.93
C PHE A 171 -26.08 -3.34 -4.14
N LEU A 172 -25.07 -4.07 -3.67
CA LEU A 172 -25.00 -5.53 -3.74
C LEU A 172 -26.15 -6.17 -2.97
N TRP A 173 -26.48 -5.64 -1.79
CA TRP A 173 -27.62 -6.07 -1.00
C TRP A 173 -28.94 -5.86 -1.73
N GLY A 174 -29.13 -4.68 -2.34
CA GLY A 174 -30.31 -4.41 -3.16
C GLY A 174 -30.42 -5.30 -4.41
N ALA A 175 -29.29 -5.68 -5.01
CA ALA A 175 -29.24 -6.61 -6.12
C ALA A 175 -29.63 -8.04 -5.69
N TYR A 176 -29.10 -8.46 -4.55
CA TYR A 176 -29.38 -9.76 -3.95
C TYR A 176 -30.86 -9.91 -3.58
N THR A 177 -31.42 -8.99 -2.80
CA THR A 177 -32.81 -9.02 -2.33
C THR A 177 -33.84 -8.95 -3.46
N ARG A 178 -33.49 -8.24 -4.56
CA ARG A 178 -34.34 -8.13 -5.76
C ARG A 178 -34.09 -9.23 -6.78
N ARG A 179 -33.28 -10.26 -6.47
CA ARG A 179 -32.94 -11.39 -7.33
C ARG A 179 -32.45 -10.96 -8.73
N LYS A 180 -31.59 -9.94 -8.80
CA LYS A 180 -31.00 -9.50 -10.07
C LYS A 180 -30.05 -10.57 -10.62
N ALA A 181 -29.78 -10.54 -11.92
CA ALA A 181 -28.89 -11.49 -12.59
C ALA A 181 -27.47 -11.56 -11.98
N TYR A 182 -27.04 -10.51 -11.29
CA TYR A 182 -25.75 -10.42 -10.60
C TYR A 182 -25.86 -10.56 -9.05
N ALA A 183 -27.00 -11.10 -8.54
CA ALA A 183 -27.20 -11.32 -7.10
C ALA A 183 -26.13 -12.23 -6.48
N TRP A 184 -25.64 -13.22 -7.24
CA TRP A 184 -24.59 -14.15 -6.84
C TRP A 184 -23.25 -13.46 -6.46
N LEU A 185 -23.05 -12.22 -6.89
CA LEU A 185 -21.82 -11.45 -6.55
C LEU A 185 -21.73 -11.17 -5.06
N LEU A 186 -22.86 -10.98 -4.35
CA LEU A 186 -22.81 -10.73 -2.91
C LEU A 186 -22.19 -11.91 -2.14
N PRO A 187 -22.70 -13.15 -2.24
CA PRO A 187 -22.09 -14.30 -1.59
C PRO A 187 -20.64 -14.54 -2.08
N ALA A 188 -20.36 -14.38 -3.37
CA ALA A 188 -19.01 -14.55 -3.90
C ALA A 188 -18.01 -13.54 -3.29
N VAL A 189 -18.38 -12.27 -3.21
CA VAL A 189 -17.52 -11.23 -2.63
C VAL A 189 -17.33 -11.44 -1.13
N VAL A 190 -18.37 -11.86 -0.41
CA VAL A 190 -18.28 -12.21 1.03
C VAL A 190 -17.27 -13.34 1.23
N GLY A 191 -17.39 -14.42 0.47
CA GLY A 191 -16.49 -15.57 0.55
C GLY A 191 -15.02 -15.19 0.23
N ILE A 192 -14.79 -14.44 -0.85
CA ILE A 192 -13.46 -14.01 -1.24
C ILE A 192 -12.87 -13.04 -0.19
N THR A 193 -13.68 -12.13 0.34
CA THR A 193 -13.23 -11.20 1.39
C THR A 193 -12.83 -11.95 2.65
N ALA A 194 -13.61 -12.97 3.06
CA ALA A 194 -13.28 -13.83 4.19
C ALA A 194 -11.98 -14.62 3.95
N LEU A 195 -11.77 -15.14 2.74
CA LEU A 195 -10.54 -15.82 2.37
C LEU A 195 -9.32 -14.90 2.46
N VAL A 196 -9.41 -13.69 1.91
CA VAL A 196 -8.34 -12.69 1.98
C VAL A 196 -8.06 -12.32 3.44
N ALA A 197 -9.10 -12.09 4.25
CA ALA A 197 -8.94 -11.80 5.66
C ALA A 197 -8.26 -12.96 6.42
N ALA A 198 -8.63 -14.20 6.14
CA ALA A 198 -8.01 -15.37 6.74
C ALA A 198 -6.50 -15.47 6.38
N ILE A 199 -6.14 -15.22 5.11
CA ILE A 199 -4.74 -15.19 4.66
C ILE A 199 -3.95 -14.12 5.41
N ILE A 200 -4.51 -12.91 5.54
CA ILE A 200 -3.87 -11.80 6.26
C ILE A 200 -3.63 -12.14 7.73
N ILE A 201 -4.62 -12.75 8.39
CA ILE A 201 -4.47 -13.22 9.79
C ILE A 201 -3.39 -14.30 9.87
N GLY A 202 -3.33 -15.18 8.87
CA GLY A 202 -2.30 -16.23 8.78
C GLY A 202 -0.88 -15.69 8.73
N TYR A 203 -0.62 -14.52 8.17
CA TYR A 203 0.70 -13.89 8.15
C TYR A 203 1.25 -13.61 9.57
N ALA A 204 0.38 -13.33 10.52
CA ALA A 204 0.80 -13.09 11.92
C ALA A 204 1.28 -14.37 12.63
N GLY A 205 0.85 -15.54 12.19
CA GLY A 205 1.23 -16.85 12.73
C GLY A 205 0.73 -17.15 14.16
N THR A 206 0.32 -16.13 14.91
CA THR A 206 -0.03 -16.22 16.33
C THR A 206 -1.51 -16.48 16.60
N MET A 207 -2.39 -16.20 15.64
CA MET A 207 -3.86 -16.27 15.79
C MET A 207 -4.49 -17.25 14.79
N THR A 208 -3.94 -18.44 14.66
CA THR A 208 -4.43 -19.46 13.71
C THR A 208 -5.89 -19.85 13.95
N TRP A 209 -6.33 -19.86 15.20
CA TRP A 209 -7.74 -20.12 15.54
C TRP A 209 -8.68 -19.06 14.96
N LEU A 210 -8.26 -17.77 14.98
CA LEU A 210 -9.03 -16.65 14.42
C LEU A 210 -9.11 -16.74 12.89
N MET A 211 -8.02 -17.16 12.25
CA MET A 211 -8.00 -17.41 10.80
C MET A 211 -9.09 -18.42 10.40
N TRP A 212 -9.16 -19.57 11.10
CA TRP A 212 -10.17 -20.60 10.83
C TRP A 212 -11.59 -20.13 11.15
N LEU A 213 -11.75 -19.36 12.24
CA LEU A 213 -13.04 -18.78 12.61
C LEU A 213 -13.56 -17.84 11.52
N VAL A 214 -12.74 -16.90 11.06
CA VAL A 214 -13.11 -15.92 10.03
C VAL A 214 -13.42 -16.61 8.71
N LEU A 215 -12.61 -17.59 8.33
CA LEU A 215 -12.85 -18.37 7.11
C LEU A 215 -14.16 -19.16 7.21
N GLY A 216 -14.38 -19.86 8.33
CA GLY A 216 -15.59 -20.64 8.55
C GLY A 216 -16.86 -19.80 8.56
N LEU A 217 -16.89 -18.71 9.32
CA LEU A 217 -18.03 -17.78 9.38
C LEU A 217 -18.29 -17.13 8.02
N GLY A 218 -17.23 -16.74 7.30
CA GLY A 218 -17.35 -16.15 5.98
C GLY A 218 -17.93 -17.13 4.94
N LEU A 219 -17.50 -18.39 4.97
CA LEU A 219 -18.04 -19.43 4.10
C LEU A 219 -19.50 -19.75 4.44
N VAL A 220 -19.84 -19.88 5.73
CA VAL A 220 -21.22 -20.09 6.17
C VAL A 220 -22.11 -18.92 5.72
N ALA A 221 -21.65 -17.69 5.88
CA ALA A 221 -22.38 -16.51 5.40
C ALA A 221 -22.54 -16.50 3.87
N ALA A 222 -21.48 -16.86 3.13
CA ALA A 222 -21.53 -16.92 1.66
C ALA A 222 -22.46 -18.02 1.13
N ILE A 223 -22.56 -19.16 1.82
CA ILE A 223 -23.44 -20.27 1.45
C ILE A 223 -24.89 -19.99 1.87
N GLY A 224 -25.08 -19.29 3.01
CA GLY A 224 -26.40 -18.96 3.54
C GLY A 224 -27.11 -17.81 2.81
N LEU A 225 -26.36 -17.02 2.03
CA LEU A 225 -26.87 -15.99 1.12
C LEU A 225 -27.29 -16.58 -0.22
#